data_76900d1c48234e9575693ec55bf19bf3
#
_entry.id   76900d1c48234e9575693ec55bf19bf3
#
_cell.length_a   1.000
_cell.length_b   1.000
_cell.length_c   1.000
_cell.angle_alpha   90.00
_cell.angle_beta   90.00
_cell.angle_gamma   90.00
#
_symmetry.space_group_name_H-M   'P 1'
#
loop_
_entity.id
_entity.type
_entity.pdbx_description
1 polymer ?
#
loop_
_entity_poly.entity_id
_entity_poly.type
_entity_poly.pdbx_seq_one_letter_code
_entity_poly.pdbx_strand_id
1 'polypeptide(L)'
;INFSMERLGAHTMPAGLYADWNDCLRLGKKGESTFVAFQLYYAMSIIKGYALDRGDNEYAAYIDKVQPELGKSLEACWDEDRFIRGYRENGEIVGAKKDPEASMWLNPQSWSVISGFASDKQAETAMEKVHEILNTPFGVKIMEPPYVDHYFDGALMHIFNPDTKENGGIFSQTQGWAILAESLLGHGDRAFEYFLESSPANMNDKAEVRILEPYVHGQFTESTRSPYAGRSHVHWLTGTGSTVMVGCVEGICGMRPNAEGLVISPSIPHTWDGFKIEKNFRGKHLSIDIQNPDHVQSGVKSMTVNGEAVEGNFVCECKMTEQTNIVV
;
A
#
# COMPACT_ATOMS: atom_id res chain seq x y z
N ILE A 1 -19.35 4.33 -2.74
CA ILE A 1 -19.09 5.76 -3.04
C ILE A 1 -20.20 6.61 -2.47
N ASN A 2 -21.46 6.46 -2.91
CA ASN A 2 -22.59 7.33 -2.51
C ASN A 2 -22.74 7.42 -0.98
N PHE A 3 -22.74 6.27 -0.28
CA PHE A 3 -22.80 6.25 1.18
C PHE A 3 -21.75 7.15 1.85
N SER A 4 -20.52 7.10 1.36
CA SER A 4 -19.40 7.91 1.89
C SER A 4 -19.58 9.39 1.56
N MET A 5 -19.99 9.69 0.32
CA MET A 5 -20.21 11.08 -0.14
C MET A 5 -21.39 11.78 0.52
N GLU A 6 -22.39 11.02 1.01
CA GLU A 6 -23.49 11.56 1.82
C GLU A 6 -23.09 11.84 3.28
N ARG A 7 -21.92 11.38 3.71
CA ARG A 7 -21.46 11.42 5.11
C ARG A 7 -20.03 11.95 5.18
N LEU A 8 -19.90 13.23 4.89
CA LEU A 8 -18.61 13.92 4.95
C LEU A 8 -18.42 14.62 6.30
N GLY A 9 -17.16 14.74 6.72
CA GLY A 9 -16.74 15.57 7.82
C GLY A 9 -16.56 17.04 7.43
N ALA A 10 -15.94 17.81 8.29
CA ALA A 10 -15.77 19.25 8.11
C ALA A 10 -14.80 19.62 6.97
N HIS A 11 -13.89 18.73 6.62
CA HIS A 11 -12.88 18.91 5.57
C HIS A 11 -13.28 18.24 4.25
N THR A 12 -14.54 17.86 4.09
CA THR A 12 -15.09 17.24 2.87
C THR A 12 -14.47 15.87 2.54
N MET A 13 -13.96 15.17 3.55
CA MET A 13 -13.54 13.77 3.47
C MET A 13 -14.58 12.85 4.13
N PRO A 14 -14.58 11.53 3.82
CA PRO A 14 -15.54 10.60 4.40
C PRO A 14 -15.42 10.57 5.92
N ALA A 15 -16.56 10.75 6.63
CA ALA A 15 -16.62 10.64 8.08
C ALA A 15 -16.40 9.19 8.53
N GLY A 16 -15.57 9.00 9.53
CA GLY A 16 -15.16 7.68 10.04
C GLY A 16 -16.26 6.94 10.81
N LEU A 17 -17.32 7.63 11.29
CA LEU A 17 -18.45 7.03 12.01
C LEU A 17 -18.00 6.21 13.25
N TYR A 18 -16.97 6.69 13.96
CA TYR A 18 -16.27 6.03 15.08
C TYR A 18 -15.40 4.82 14.69
N ALA A 19 -15.17 4.56 13.40
CA ALA A 19 -14.35 3.46 12.92
C ALA A 19 -13.15 3.97 12.10
N ASP A 20 -12.10 3.18 12.09
CA ASP A 20 -10.95 3.28 11.20
C ASP A 20 -10.41 1.85 11.03
N TRP A 21 -9.56 1.58 10.05
CA TRP A 21 -8.85 0.31 9.96
C TRP A 21 -7.99 0.03 11.20
N ASN A 22 -7.45 1.10 11.81
CA ASN A 22 -6.80 1.01 13.10
C ASN A 22 -7.87 1.10 14.20
N ASP A 23 -8.25 -0.03 14.77
CA ASP A 23 -9.31 -0.15 15.78
C ASP A 23 -9.08 0.72 17.02
N CYS A 24 -7.81 1.06 17.28
CA CYS A 24 -7.41 1.90 18.41
C CYS A 24 -7.43 3.40 18.09
N LEU A 25 -7.70 3.81 16.86
CA LEU A 25 -7.79 5.20 16.44
C LEU A 25 -9.24 5.64 16.31
N ARG A 26 -9.70 6.47 17.25
CA ARG A 26 -11.06 7.02 17.28
C ARG A 26 -11.03 8.52 17.04
N LEU A 27 -11.27 8.92 15.81
CA LEU A 27 -11.30 10.33 15.42
C LEU A 27 -12.62 11.03 15.75
N GLY A 28 -13.64 10.29 16.18
CA GLY A 28 -15.01 10.76 16.43
C GLY A 28 -15.96 10.42 15.28
N LYS A 29 -17.26 10.67 15.48
CA LYS A 29 -18.29 10.32 14.48
C LYS A 29 -18.09 11.03 13.15
N LYS A 30 -17.67 12.30 13.20
CA LYS A 30 -17.37 13.15 12.05
C LYS A 30 -15.88 13.35 11.84
N GLY A 31 -15.04 12.59 12.54
CA GLY A 31 -13.60 12.58 12.29
C GLY A 31 -13.29 12.02 10.92
N GLU A 32 -12.20 12.43 10.33
CA GLU A 32 -11.85 12.17 8.94
C GLU A 32 -10.46 11.52 8.86
N SER A 33 -10.37 10.38 8.20
CA SER A 33 -9.13 9.64 8.01
C SER A 33 -8.59 9.89 6.60
N THR A 34 -7.40 10.47 6.49
CA THR A 34 -6.73 10.69 5.20
C THR A 34 -6.51 9.37 4.45
N PHE A 35 -6.15 8.32 5.17
CA PHE A 35 -6.01 6.97 4.62
C PHE A 35 -7.31 6.46 3.97
N VAL A 36 -8.46 6.60 4.65
CA VAL A 36 -9.77 6.19 4.11
C VAL A 36 -10.17 7.06 2.94
N ALA A 37 -9.81 8.34 2.96
CA ALA A 37 -10.07 9.26 1.85
C ALA A 37 -9.28 8.88 0.58
N PHE A 38 -8.02 8.44 0.72
CA PHE A 38 -7.25 7.88 -0.41
C PHE A 38 -7.89 6.60 -0.96
N GLN A 39 -8.38 5.71 -0.09
CA GLN A 39 -9.09 4.51 -0.54
C GLN A 39 -10.37 4.85 -1.33
N LEU A 40 -11.12 5.85 -0.86
CA LEU A 40 -12.31 6.32 -1.57
C LEU A 40 -11.94 6.94 -2.93
N TYR A 41 -10.87 7.75 -2.99
CA TYR A 41 -10.36 8.31 -4.24
C TYR A 41 -9.99 7.22 -5.25
N TYR A 42 -9.28 6.20 -4.81
CA TYR A 42 -8.93 5.02 -5.61
C TYR A 42 -10.17 4.26 -6.10
N ALA A 43 -11.13 4.00 -5.19
CA ALA A 43 -12.37 3.33 -5.55
C ALA A 43 -13.18 4.12 -6.59
N MET A 44 -13.19 5.45 -6.52
CA MET A 44 -13.84 6.31 -7.53
C MET A 44 -13.22 6.12 -8.90
N SER A 45 -11.88 6.08 -9.00
CA SER A 45 -11.18 5.87 -10.28
C SER A 45 -11.55 4.53 -10.93
N ILE A 46 -11.56 3.45 -10.13
CA ILE A 46 -11.92 2.11 -10.62
C ILE A 46 -13.38 2.04 -11.05
N ILE A 47 -14.29 2.52 -10.21
CA ILE A 47 -15.74 2.45 -10.49
C ILE A 47 -16.12 3.32 -11.67
N LYS A 48 -15.45 4.47 -11.87
CA LYS A 48 -15.64 5.28 -13.08
C LYS A 48 -15.33 4.49 -14.34
N GLY A 49 -14.21 3.74 -14.37
CA GLY A 49 -13.89 2.86 -15.50
C GLY A 49 -15.02 1.85 -15.77
N TYR A 50 -15.46 1.13 -14.76
CA TYR A 50 -16.58 0.18 -14.90
C TYR A 50 -17.90 0.82 -15.33
N ALA A 51 -18.21 2.04 -14.87
CA ALA A 51 -19.39 2.77 -15.30
C ALA A 51 -19.34 3.07 -16.80
N LEU A 52 -18.20 3.57 -17.28
CA LEU A 52 -17.99 3.83 -18.71
C LEU A 52 -18.09 2.55 -19.55
N ASP A 53 -17.49 1.45 -19.14
CA ASP A 53 -17.54 0.16 -19.83
C ASP A 53 -18.97 -0.39 -19.95
N ARG A 54 -19.85 -0.05 -19.01
CA ARG A 54 -21.26 -0.42 -18.99
C ARG A 54 -22.18 0.61 -19.63
N GLY A 55 -21.65 1.74 -20.09
CA GLY A 55 -22.41 2.83 -20.67
C GLY A 55 -23.18 3.68 -19.63
N ASP A 56 -22.86 3.54 -18.35
CA ASP A 56 -23.41 4.38 -17.26
C ASP A 56 -22.67 5.72 -17.19
N ASN A 57 -22.91 6.53 -18.21
CA ASN A 57 -22.28 7.84 -18.35
C ASN A 57 -22.74 8.83 -17.27
N GLU A 58 -23.96 8.64 -16.72
CA GLU A 58 -24.46 9.49 -15.63
C GLU A 58 -23.65 9.29 -14.36
N TYR A 59 -23.38 8.04 -13.99
CA TYR A 59 -22.57 7.75 -12.80
C TYR A 59 -21.10 8.13 -13.01
N ALA A 60 -20.54 7.93 -14.19
CA ALA A 60 -19.20 8.39 -14.53
C ALA A 60 -19.08 9.93 -14.38
N ALA A 61 -20.06 10.69 -14.89
CA ALA A 61 -20.09 12.14 -14.75
C ALA A 61 -20.28 12.59 -13.29
N TYR A 62 -21.03 11.83 -12.48
CA TYR A 62 -21.12 12.07 -11.04
C TYR A 62 -19.74 11.93 -10.36
N ILE A 63 -18.99 10.88 -10.68
CA ILE A 63 -17.63 10.69 -10.14
C ILE A 63 -16.70 11.82 -10.60
N ASP A 64 -16.77 12.25 -11.88
CA ASP A 64 -15.99 13.39 -12.39
C ASP A 64 -16.23 14.69 -11.65
N LYS A 65 -17.43 14.85 -11.08
CA LYS A 65 -17.76 16.01 -10.25
C LYS A 65 -17.23 15.90 -8.83
N VAL A 66 -17.33 14.73 -8.17
CA VAL A 66 -17.06 14.61 -6.73
C VAL A 66 -15.61 14.24 -6.41
N GLN A 67 -14.94 13.50 -7.29
CA GLN A 67 -13.55 13.08 -7.07
C GLN A 67 -12.57 14.27 -6.99
N PRO A 68 -12.65 15.31 -7.85
CA PRO A 68 -11.79 16.49 -7.72
C PRO A 68 -11.99 17.27 -6.41
N GLU A 69 -13.23 17.29 -5.87
CA GLU A 69 -13.48 17.95 -4.57
C GLU A 69 -12.83 17.18 -3.42
N LEU A 70 -12.91 15.84 -3.43
CA LEU A 70 -12.14 14.99 -2.50
C LEU A 70 -10.64 15.20 -2.68
N GLY A 71 -10.17 15.35 -3.92
CA GLY A 71 -8.76 15.63 -4.24
C GLY A 71 -8.27 16.93 -3.60
N LYS A 72 -9.05 18.01 -3.60
CA LYS A 72 -8.69 19.26 -2.92
C LYS A 72 -8.51 19.07 -1.41
N SER A 73 -9.37 18.25 -0.80
CA SER A 73 -9.27 17.93 0.62
C SER A 73 -8.03 17.09 0.94
N LEU A 74 -7.71 16.14 0.07
CA LEU A 74 -6.50 15.34 0.20
C LEU A 74 -5.22 16.16 0.02
N GLU A 75 -5.20 17.12 -0.92
CA GLU A 75 -4.06 18.04 -1.08
C GLU A 75 -3.82 18.88 0.17
N ALA A 76 -4.88 19.32 0.85
CA ALA A 76 -4.78 20.05 2.11
C ALA A 76 -4.24 19.19 3.27
N CYS A 77 -4.17 17.86 3.12
CA CYS A 77 -3.58 16.95 4.09
C CYS A 77 -2.05 16.83 3.96
N TRP A 78 -1.42 17.44 2.94
CA TRP A 78 0.04 17.46 2.77
C TRP A 78 0.69 18.39 3.79
N ASP A 79 1.60 17.85 4.60
CA ASP A 79 2.31 18.56 5.67
C ASP A 79 3.84 18.45 5.42
N GLU A 80 4.36 19.33 4.58
CA GLU A 80 5.77 19.47 4.19
C GLU A 80 6.37 18.26 3.45
N ASP A 81 6.47 17.09 4.11
CA ASP A 81 7.13 15.89 3.59
C ASP A 81 6.30 14.60 3.79
N ARG A 82 5.06 14.73 4.23
CA ARG A 82 4.15 13.62 4.51
C ARG A 82 2.69 14.05 4.45
N PHE A 83 1.79 13.09 4.32
CA PHE A 83 0.37 13.31 4.55
C PHE A 83 0.03 13.06 6.02
N ILE A 84 -0.78 13.95 6.62
CA ILE A 84 -1.29 13.77 7.98
C ILE A 84 -2.14 12.50 8.08
N ARG A 85 -2.34 11.98 9.29
CA ARG A 85 -3.19 10.81 9.52
C ARG A 85 -4.67 11.12 9.38
N GLY A 86 -5.09 12.31 9.77
CA GLY A 86 -6.47 12.76 9.65
C GLY A 86 -6.83 13.93 10.57
N TYR A 87 -8.14 14.14 10.70
CA TYR A 87 -8.73 15.17 11.56
C TYR A 87 -9.67 14.53 12.57
N ARG A 88 -9.57 14.97 13.81
CA ARG A 88 -10.56 14.67 14.83
C ARG A 88 -11.87 15.42 14.55
N GLU A 89 -12.97 14.95 15.15
CA GLU A 89 -14.29 15.58 15.05
C GLU A 89 -14.31 17.05 15.47
N ASN A 90 -13.41 17.45 16.38
CA ASN A 90 -13.25 18.85 16.83
C ASN A 90 -12.33 19.70 15.93
N GLY A 91 -11.84 19.14 14.82
CA GLY A 91 -10.96 19.79 13.84
C GLY A 91 -9.46 19.71 14.15
N GLU A 92 -9.06 19.07 15.26
CA GLU A 92 -7.64 18.87 15.56
C GLU A 92 -7.01 17.89 14.57
N ILE A 93 -5.79 18.19 14.13
CA ILE A 93 -4.99 17.35 13.24
C ILE A 93 -4.36 16.22 14.05
N VAL A 94 -4.28 15.04 13.45
CA VAL A 94 -3.56 13.87 13.96
C VAL A 94 -2.50 13.48 12.97
N GLY A 95 -1.28 13.26 13.45
CA GLY A 95 -0.14 12.85 12.61
C GLY A 95 0.48 14.00 11.84
N ALA A 96 0.41 15.22 12.38
CA ALA A 96 1.17 16.34 11.84
C ALA A 96 2.67 16.19 12.15
N LYS A 97 3.52 16.69 11.28
CA LYS A 97 4.98 16.66 11.45
C LYS A 97 5.47 17.25 12.77
N LYS A 98 4.77 18.25 13.27
CA LYS A 98 5.07 18.92 14.53
C LYS A 98 4.63 18.14 15.77
N ASP A 99 3.84 17.10 15.63
CA ASP A 99 3.35 16.33 16.77
C ASP A 99 4.51 15.63 17.47
N PRO A 100 4.62 15.70 18.81
CA PRO A 100 5.73 15.09 19.53
C PRO A 100 5.69 13.56 19.49
N GLU A 101 4.51 12.99 19.28
CA GLU A 101 4.26 11.54 19.13
C GLU A 101 3.34 11.28 17.93
N ALA A 102 3.46 10.13 17.33
CA ALA A 102 2.69 9.70 16.17
C ALA A 102 2.70 10.72 15.00
N SER A 103 3.85 11.37 14.77
CA SER A 103 4.01 12.37 13.72
C SER A 103 4.20 11.77 12.31
N MET A 104 4.52 10.48 12.21
CA MET A 104 4.66 9.76 10.95
C MET A 104 3.83 8.49 10.97
N TRP A 105 2.99 8.29 9.94
CA TRP A 105 2.13 7.14 9.78
C TRP A 105 2.31 6.51 8.40
N LEU A 106 2.43 5.18 8.34
CA LEU A 106 2.59 4.43 7.10
C LEU A 106 1.37 4.51 6.18
N ASN A 107 0.16 4.35 6.76
CA ASN A 107 -1.07 4.20 5.99
C ASN A 107 -1.33 5.32 4.99
N PRO A 108 -1.33 6.62 5.37
CA PRO A 108 -1.58 7.67 4.39
C PRO A 108 -0.47 7.79 3.35
N GLN A 109 0.79 7.51 3.70
CA GLN A 109 1.89 7.62 2.73
C GLN A 109 1.75 6.53 1.66
N SER A 110 1.67 5.27 2.04
CA SER A 110 1.54 4.16 1.10
C SER A 110 0.28 4.29 0.22
N TRP A 111 -0.85 4.70 0.79
CA TRP A 111 -2.10 4.85 0.03
C TRP A 111 -2.17 6.11 -0.81
N SER A 112 -1.39 7.16 -0.52
CA SER A 112 -1.26 8.30 -1.43
C SER A 112 -0.67 7.89 -2.78
N VAL A 113 0.28 6.95 -2.77
CA VAL A 113 0.88 6.34 -3.96
C VAL A 113 -0.07 5.34 -4.61
N ILE A 114 -0.59 4.36 -3.86
CA ILE A 114 -1.46 3.29 -4.37
C ILE A 114 -2.71 3.87 -5.04
N SER A 115 -3.26 4.94 -4.51
CA SER A 115 -4.45 5.61 -5.08
C SER A 115 -4.16 6.37 -6.37
N GLY A 116 -2.88 6.61 -6.71
CA GLY A 116 -2.47 7.45 -7.81
C GLY A 116 -2.79 8.94 -7.59
N PHE A 117 -3.02 9.35 -6.33
CA PHE A 117 -3.33 10.74 -6.00
C PHE A 117 -2.08 11.62 -5.90
N ALA A 118 -1.08 11.17 -5.15
CA ALA A 118 0.13 11.96 -4.90
C ALA A 118 0.84 12.29 -6.22
N SER A 119 1.29 13.54 -6.35
CA SER A 119 2.23 13.88 -7.42
C SER A 119 3.54 13.10 -7.25
N ASP A 120 4.31 12.91 -8.32
CA ASP A 120 5.58 12.18 -8.27
C ASP A 120 6.48 12.69 -7.13
N LYS A 121 6.58 14.00 -6.97
CA LYS A 121 7.39 14.61 -5.92
C LYS A 121 6.86 14.30 -4.51
N GLN A 122 5.54 14.34 -4.29
CA GLN A 122 4.94 14.01 -3.01
C GLN A 122 5.12 12.53 -2.70
N ALA A 123 4.89 11.66 -3.68
CA ALA A 123 5.02 10.22 -3.57
C ALA A 123 6.46 9.82 -3.19
N GLU A 124 7.44 10.32 -3.94
CA GLU A 124 8.86 10.10 -3.67
C GLU A 124 9.25 10.61 -2.27
N THR A 125 8.85 11.85 -1.93
CA THR A 125 9.19 12.45 -0.63
C THR A 125 8.56 11.65 0.51
N ALA A 126 7.27 11.30 0.41
CA ALA A 126 6.56 10.58 1.45
C ALA A 126 7.15 9.19 1.69
N MET A 127 7.45 8.43 0.61
CA MET A 127 8.00 7.08 0.74
C MET A 127 9.47 7.09 1.17
N GLU A 128 10.26 8.10 0.81
CA GLU A 128 11.59 8.30 1.38
C GLU A 128 11.51 8.51 2.90
N LYS A 129 10.55 9.31 3.39
CA LYS A 129 10.35 9.51 4.82
C LYS A 129 9.80 8.25 5.53
N VAL A 130 9.03 7.43 4.84
CA VAL A 130 8.66 6.08 5.34
C VAL A 130 9.91 5.25 5.56
N HIS A 131 10.81 5.19 4.57
CA HIS A 131 12.04 4.43 4.68
C HIS A 131 12.96 4.96 5.81
N GLU A 132 13.18 6.27 5.87
CA GLU A 132 14.05 6.88 6.86
C GLU A 132 13.55 6.70 8.31
N ILE A 133 12.22 6.77 8.51
CA ILE A 133 11.64 6.91 9.85
C ILE A 133 10.99 5.61 10.34
N LEU A 134 10.35 4.86 9.45
CA LEU A 134 9.53 3.70 9.82
C LEU A 134 10.19 2.36 9.54
N ASN A 135 11.21 2.28 8.64
CA ASN A 135 11.83 1.00 8.32
C ASN A 135 12.66 0.44 9.48
N THR A 136 12.65 -0.88 9.62
CA THR A 136 13.39 -1.62 10.65
C THR A 136 13.81 -2.98 10.09
N PRO A 137 14.78 -3.67 10.71
CA PRO A 137 15.18 -5.02 10.29
C PRO A 137 14.08 -6.10 10.36
N PHE A 138 12.87 -5.74 10.79
CA PHE A 138 11.74 -6.66 10.98
C PHE A 138 10.51 -6.24 10.15
N GLY A 139 10.64 -5.18 9.33
CA GLY A 139 9.61 -4.57 8.52
C GLY A 139 9.31 -3.13 8.90
N VAL A 140 8.35 -2.54 8.22
CA VAL A 140 7.98 -1.12 8.32
C VAL A 140 6.97 -0.91 9.45
N LYS A 141 7.27 -0.01 10.37
CA LYS A 141 6.38 0.39 11.49
C LYS A 141 5.10 1.05 11.00
N ILE A 142 4.04 0.90 11.78
CA ILE A 142 2.77 1.56 11.46
C ILE A 142 2.83 3.06 11.73
N MET A 143 3.57 3.49 12.74
CA MET A 143 3.79 4.90 13.08
C MET A 143 5.04 5.11 13.92
N GLU A 144 5.52 6.37 13.96
CA GLU A 144 6.66 6.83 14.75
C GLU A 144 6.48 8.31 15.14
N PRO A 145 6.89 8.77 16.34
CA PRO A 145 7.14 7.97 17.54
C PRO A 145 5.86 7.31 18.09
N PRO A 146 5.95 6.22 18.87
CA PRO A 146 4.76 5.65 19.53
C PRO A 146 4.21 6.61 20.60
N TYR A 147 2.93 6.48 20.91
CA TYR A 147 2.28 7.22 21.99
C TYR A 147 2.78 6.74 23.36
N VAL A 148 3.22 7.68 24.20
CA VAL A 148 3.64 7.47 25.60
C VAL A 148 2.93 8.48 26.50
N ASP A 149 3.11 9.78 26.24
CA ASP A 149 2.64 10.87 27.11
C ASP A 149 1.72 11.88 26.39
N HIS A 150 1.81 11.99 25.06
CA HIS A 150 1.15 13.05 24.28
C HIS A 150 0.03 12.49 23.38
N TYR A 151 -0.94 11.79 23.97
CA TYR A 151 -2.07 11.23 23.25
C TYR A 151 -3.38 11.96 23.59
N PHE A 152 -4.35 11.84 22.70
CA PHE A 152 -5.70 12.35 22.91
C PHE A 152 -6.67 11.21 23.28
N ASP A 153 -7.85 11.53 23.82
CA ASP A 153 -8.82 10.52 24.33
C ASP A 153 -9.23 9.44 23.32
N GLY A 154 -9.16 9.74 22.00
CA GLY A 154 -9.43 8.79 20.92
C GLY A 154 -8.22 7.95 20.49
N ALA A 155 -7.02 8.24 21.00
CA ALA A 155 -5.80 7.51 20.68
C ALA A 155 -5.60 6.36 21.67
N LEU A 156 -6.36 5.27 21.51
CA LEU A 156 -6.31 4.13 22.43
C LEU A 156 -5.05 3.28 22.26
N MET A 157 -4.18 3.58 21.29
CA MET A 157 -2.92 2.86 21.04
C MET A 157 -2.04 2.81 22.29
N HIS A 158 -2.07 3.84 23.14
CA HIS A 158 -1.28 3.91 24.38
C HIS A 158 -1.56 2.77 25.39
N ILE A 159 -2.63 1.98 25.21
CA ILE A 159 -2.87 0.77 26.02
C ILE A 159 -1.85 -0.33 25.72
N PHE A 160 -1.19 -0.26 24.55
CA PHE A 160 -0.09 -1.13 24.18
C PHE A 160 1.25 -0.48 24.50
N ASN A 161 2.21 -1.28 24.90
CA ASN A 161 3.58 -0.78 25.09
C ASN A 161 4.10 -0.16 23.80
N PRO A 162 4.99 0.85 23.88
CA PRO A 162 5.67 1.38 22.71
C PRO A 162 6.29 0.30 21.84
N ASP A 163 6.19 0.46 20.52
CA ASP A 163 6.66 -0.48 19.50
C ASP A 163 5.95 -1.85 19.48
N THR A 164 4.74 -1.91 20.03
CA THR A 164 3.89 -3.12 19.96
C THR A 164 2.54 -2.80 19.34
N LYS A 165 2.03 -3.74 18.53
CA LYS A 165 0.70 -3.70 17.92
C LYS A 165 0.44 -2.35 17.24
N GLU A 166 -0.71 -1.70 17.55
CA GLU A 166 -1.06 -0.39 16.96
C GLU A 166 -0.22 0.77 17.51
N ASN A 167 0.57 0.59 18.56
CA ASN A 167 1.41 1.63 19.14
C ASN A 167 2.86 1.59 18.63
N GLY A 168 3.03 1.82 17.34
CA GLY A 168 4.37 1.84 16.73
C GLY A 168 4.94 0.45 16.42
N GLY A 169 4.17 -0.62 16.55
CA GLY A 169 4.56 -1.95 16.12
C GLY A 169 4.61 -2.09 14.59
N ILE A 170 5.13 -3.20 14.12
CA ILE A 170 5.14 -3.57 12.70
C ILE A 170 3.88 -4.37 12.41
N PHE A 171 2.85 -3.70 11.92
CA PHE A 171 1.60 -4.35 11.57
C PHE A 171 1.77 -5.10 10.23
N SER A 172 1.53 -6.40 10.22
CA SER A 172 1.95 -7.21 9.07
C SER A 172 1.13 -6.96 7.81
N GLN A 173 -0.16 -6.61 7.94
CA GLN A 173 -0.99 -6.30 6.78
C GLN A 173 -0.50 -5.07 6.00
N THR A 174 0.04 -4.07 6.69
CA THR A 174 0.52 -2.84 6.05
C THR A 174 1.79 -3.04 5.24
N GLN A 175 2.52 -4.12 5.46
CA GLN A 175 3.74 -4.43 4.70
C GLN A 175 3.45 -4.60 3.21
N GLY A 176 2.35 -5.27 2.86
CA GLY A 176 1.94 -5.41 1.46
C GLY A 176 1.65 -4.07 0.79
N TRP A 177 1.13 -3.09 1.53
CA TRP A 177 0.92 -1.73 1.00
C TRP A 177 2.22 -0.97 0.81
N ALA A 178 3.17 -1.10 1.73
CA ALA A 178 4.50 -0.51 1.59
C ALA A 178 5.25 -1.08 0.38
N ILE A 179 5.25 -2.42 0.23
CA ILE A 179 5.83 -3.12 -0.92
C ILE A 179 5.20 -2.64 -2.24
N LEU A 180 3.87 -2.56 -2.30
CA LEU A 180 3.17 -2.12 -3.50
C LEU A 180 3.48 -0.66 -3.84
N ALA A 181 3.50 0.23 -2.84
CA ALA A 181 3.80 1.65 -3.04
C ALA A 181 5.22 1.86 -3.60
N GLU A 182 6.23 1.22 -3.01
CA GLU A 182 7.62 1.29 -3.51
C GLU A 182 7.73 0.70 -4.93
N SER A 183 7.03 -0.40 -5.18
CA SER A 183 7.02 -1.00 -6.52
C SER A 183 6.38 -0.09 -7.57
N LEU A 184 5.31 0.64 -7.21
CA LEU A 184 4.66 1.60 -8.09
C LEU A 184 5.56 2.79 -8.44
N LEU A 185 6.47 3.17 -7.54
CA LEU A 185 7.49 4.18 -7.77
C LEU A 185 8.71 3.65 -8.53
N GLY A 186 8.80 2.33 -8.73
CA GLY A 186 9.94 1.73 -9.43
C GLY A 186 11.15 1.45 -8.52
N HIS A 187 10.99 1.53 -7.21
CA HIS A 187 12.02 1.25 -6.20
C HIS A 187 12.13 -0.24 -5.92
N GLY A 188 12.58 -1.04 -6.90
CA GLY A 188 12.60 -2.49 -6.81
C GLY A 188 13.45 -3.04 -5.67
N ASP A 189 14.60 -2.42 -5.39
CA ASP A 189 15.46 -2.82 -4.26
C ASP A 189 14.73 -2.66 -2.93
N ARG A 190 14.10 -1.51 -2.70
CA ARG A 190 13.39 -1.19 -1.46
C ARG A 190 12.11 -2.03 -1.29
N ALA A 191 11.36 -2.23 -2.37
CA ALA A 191 10.19 -3.11 -2.34
C ALA A 191 10.56 -4.54 -1.94
N PHE A 192 11.66 -5.06 -2.46
CA PHE A 192 12.16 -6.39 -2.12
C PHE A 192 12.75 -6.46 -0.71
N GLU A 193 13.44 -5.41 -0.25
CA GLU A 193 13.91 -5.27 1.14
C GLU A 193 12.73 -5.40 2.12
N TYR A 194 11.65 -4.63 1.94
CA TYR A 194 10.46 -4.70 2.79
C TYR A 194 9.78 -6.08 2.75
N PHE A 195 9.79 -6.73 1.58
CA PHE A 195 9.31 -8.11 1.48
C PHE A 195 10.16 -9.07 2.31
N LEU A 196 11.48 -8.98 2.23
CA LEU A 196 12.39 -9.86 2.97
C LEU A 196 12.28 -9.65 4.48
N GLU A 197 12.25 -8.40 4.94
CA GLU A 197 12.15 -8.04 6.36
C GLU A 197 10.86 -8.56 7.01
N SER A 198 9.76 -8.56 6.25
CA SER A 198 8.45 -9.03 6.73
C SER A 198 8.17 -10.51 6.43
N SER A 199 8.99 -11.17 5.61
CA SER A 199 8.75 -12.56 5.18
C SER A 199 9.05 -13.58 6.29
N PRO A 200 8.08 -14.44 6.66
CA PRO A 200 8.31 -15.49 7.65
C PRO A 200 9.48 -16.41 7.30
N ALA A 201 9.60 -16.79 6.03
CA ALA A 201 10.67 -17.69 5.57
C ALA A 201 12.07 -17.08 5.71
N ASN A 202 12.19 -15.77 5.52
CA ASN A 202 13.46 -15.05 5.66
C ASN A 202 13.90 -14.86 7.13
N MET A 203 12.99 -15.13 8.08
CA MET A 203 13.24 -15.01 9.51
C MET A 203 13.48 -16.37 10.19
N ASN A 204 13.68 -17.46 9.43
CA ASN A 204 13.85 -18.80 9.99
C ASN A 204 15.15 -18.98 10.78
N ASP A 205 16.20 -18.25 10.42
CA ASP A 205 17.46 -18.18 11.19
C ASP A 205 17.32 -17.46 12.54
N LYS A 206 16.19 -16.77 12.76
CA LYS A 206 15.81 -16.05 13.99
C LYS A 206 14.54 -16.64 14.63
N ALA A 207 14.32 -17.96 14.49
CA ALA A 207 13.09 -18.61 14.93
C ALA A 207 12.83 -18.43 16.44
N GLU A 208 13.88 -18.44 17.28
CA GLU A 208 13.80 -18.23 18.73
C GLU A 208 13.38 -16.78 19.10
N VAL A 209 13.65 -15.82 18.22
CA VAL A 209 13.22 -14.42 18.38
C VAL A 209 11.79 -14.29 17.89
N ARG A 210 11.51 -14.77 16.68
CA ARG A 210 10.21 -14.61 16.03
C ARG A 210 9.07 -15.39 16.70
N ILE A 211 9.33 -16.60 17.19
CA ILE A 211 8.44 -17.52 17.94
C ILE A 211 7.14 -17.97 17.27
N LEU A 212 6.96 -17.71 15.98
CA LEU A 212 5.83 -18.26 15.17
C LEU A 212 6.33 -19.32 14.20
N GLU A 213 5.39 -20.08 13.64
CA GLU A 213 5.69 -21.06 12.59
C GLU A 213 6.38 -20.38 11.40
N PRO A 214 7.36 -21.04 10.77
CA PRO A 214 8.23 -20.43 9.78
C PRO A 214 7.55 -20.03 8.46
N TYR A 215 6.29 -20.37 8.28
CA TYR A 215 5.46 -20.10 7.09
C TYR A 215 4.23 -19.25 7.40
N VAL A 216 4.08 -18.73 8.62
CA VAL A 216 2.89 -18.00 9.07
C VAL A 216 3.21 -16.54 9.30
N HIS A 217 2.43 -15.66 8.68
CA HIS A 217 2.40 -14.25 9.09
C HIS A 217 1.63 -14.11 10.41
N GLY A 218 2.21 -13.42 11.39
CA GLY A 218 1.48 -12.91 12.54
C GLY A 218 0.69 -11.66 12.19
N GLN A 219 -0.16 -11.20 13.10
CA GLN A 219 -0.86 -9.92 12.94
C GLN A 219 0.13 -8.75 13.02
N PHE A 220 1.09 -8.83 13.96
CA PHE A 220 2.12 -7.81 14.14
C PHE A 220 3.42 -8.42 14.64
N THR A 221 4.51 -7.67 14.47
CA THR A 221 5.84 -7.95 15.04
C THR A 221 6.22 -6.77 15.93
N GLU A 222 6.84 -7.07 17.07
CA GLU A 222 7.36 -6.03 17.97
C GLU A 222 8.56 -5.33 17.36
N SER A 223 8.59 -4.01 17.43
CA SER A 223 9.65 -3.20 16.83
C SER A 223 10.80 -2.93 17.79
N THR A 224 11.75 -2.14 17.37
CA THR A 224 13.12 -2.04 17.90
C THR A 224 13.25 -1.55 19.32
N ARG A 225 12.28 -0.78 19.87
CA ARG A 225 12.29 -0.35 21.29
C ARG A 225 11.73 -1.40 22.24
N SER A 226 11.01 -2.39 21.71
CA SER A 226 10.51 -3.46 22.56
C SER A 226 11.67 -4.33 23.09
N PRO A 227 11.63 -4.78 24.34
CA PRO A 227 12.58 -5.77 24.84
C PRO A 227 12.48 -7.12 24.10
N TYR A 228 11.43 -7.30 23.31
CA TYR A 228 11.18 -8.49 22.50
C TYR A 228 11.17 -8.17 21.00
N ALA A 229 12.00 -7.22 20.57
CA ALA A 229 12.09 -6.81 19.17
C ALA A 229 12.23 -8.01 18.22
N GLY A 230 11.42 -8.03 17.16
CA GLY A 230 11.35 -9.14 16.19
C GLY A 230 10.37 -10.26 16.56
N ARG A 231 9.79 -10.26 17.77
CA ARG A 231 8.78 -11.25 18.18
C ARG A 231 7.47 -10.96 17.46
N SER A 232 6.95 -11.98 16.77
CA SER A 232 5.65 -11.90 16.08
C SER A 232 4.52 -12.48 16.94
N HIS A 233 3.31 -11.96 16.76
CA HIS A 233 2.14 -12.29 17.57
C HIS A 233 0.89 -12.55 16.72
N VAL A 234 -0.06 -13.27 17.33
CA VAL A 234 -1.39 -13.53 16.78
C VAL A 234 -1.30 -14.18 15.39
N HIS A 235 -0.79 -15.40 15.38
CA HIS A 235 -0.69 -16.22 14.17
C HIS A 235 -2.09 -16.56 13.60
N TRP A 236 -2.16 -16.79 12.30
CA TRP A 236 -3.36 -17.16 11.55
C TRP A 236 -4.50 -16.13 11.55
N LEU A 237 -4.34 -14.98 12.21
CA LEU A 237 -5.36 -13.94 12.32
C LEU A 237 -4.85 -12.61 11.72
N THR A 238 -4.75 -12.57 10.40
CA THR A 238 -4.25 -11.38 9.70
C THR A 238 -4.65 -11.41 8.23
N GLY A 239 -4.88 -10.22 7.64
CA GLY A 239 -5.03 -10.02 6.19
C GLY A 239 -3.70 -9.96 5.42
N THR A 240 -2.56 -10.20 6.08
CA THR A 240 -1.22 -10.04 5.52
C THR A 240 -0.99 -10.91 4.29
N GLY A 241 -1.44 -12.17 4.32
CA GLY A 241 -1.23 -13.09 3.20
C GLY A 241 -1.77 -12.54 1.87
N SER A 242 -2.94 -11.88 1.89
CA SER A 242 -3.51 -11.25 0.69
C SER A 242 -2.77 -9.97 0.30
N THR A 243 -2.44 -9.08 1.24
CA THR A 243 -1.80 -7.81 0.91
C THR A 243 -0.36 -7.98 0.45
N VAL A 244 0.40 -8.88 1.08
CA VAL A 244 1.77 -9.20 0.65
C VAL A 244 1.76 -9.93 -0.69
N MET A 245 0.78 -10.82 -0.94
CA MET A 245 0.62 -11.46 -2.26
C MET A 245 0.40 -10.40 -3.36
N VAL A 246 -0.49 -9.43 -3.13
CA VAL A 246 -0.71 -8.30 -4.05
C VAL A 246 0.57 -7.48 -4.21
N GLY A 247 1.26 -7.13 -3.12
CA GLY A 247 2.54 -6.42 -3.16
C GLY A 247 3.60 -7.15 -4.00
N CYS A 248 3.68 -8.48 -3.89
CA CYS A 248 4.61 -9.29 -4.67
C CYS A 248 4.16 -9.43 -6.14
N VAL A 249 2.91 -9.84 -6.40
CA VAL A 249 2.45 -10.17 -7.75
C VAL A 249 2.21 -8.91 -8.58
N GLU A 250 1.49 -7.93 -8.05
CA GLU A 250 1.17 -6.70 -8.76
C GLU A 250 2.25 -5.62 -8.61
N GLY A 251 2.98 -5.63 -7.51
CA GLY A 251 4.11 -4.75 -7.25
C GLY A 251 5.41 -5.29 -7.85
N ILE A 252 6.13 -6.15 -7.11
CA ILE A 252 7.47 -6.62 -7.49
C ILE A 252 7.47 -7.29 -8.86
N CYS A 253 6.61 -8.30 -9.08
CA CYS A 253 6.51 -8.97 -10.37
C CYS A 253 5.82 -8.11 -11.44
N GLY A 254 5.06 -7.09 -11.05
CA GLY A 254 4.43 -6.14 -11.95
C GLY A 254 3.26 -6.68 -12.78
N MET A 255 2.59 -7.75 -12.33
CA MET A 255 1.51 -8.40 -13.06
C MET A 255 0.15 -7.79 -12.68
N ARG A 256 -0.28 -6.72 -13.34
CA ARG A 256 -1.48 -5.96 -13.00
C ARG A 256 -2.61 -6.21 -14.01
N PRO A 257 -3.64 -6.99 -13.62
CA PRO A 257 -4.79 -7.22 -14.48
C PRO A 257 -5.70 -5.97 -14.56
N ASN A 258 -6.29 -5.75 -15.73
CA ASN A 258 -7.39 -4.81 -15.92
C ASN A 258 -8.49 -5.44 -16.76
N ALA A 259 -9.56 -4.71 -17.07
CA ALA A 259 -10.71 -5.24 -17.82
C ALA A 259 -10.31 -5.82 -19.21
N GLU A 260 -9.32 -5.23 -19.88
CA GLU A 260 -8.93 -5.52 -21.25
C GLU A 260 -7.75 -6.49 -21.38
N GLY A 261 -6.98 -6.73 -20.29
CA GLY A 261 -5.80 -7.58 -20.35
C GLY A 261 -4.89 -7.51 -19.15
N LEU A 262 -3.60 -7.50 -19.39
CA LEU A 262 -2.55 -7.53 -18.37
C LEU A 262 -1.51 -6.44 -18.64
N VAL A 263 -1.29 -5.56 -17.65
CA VAL A 263 -0.13 -4.67 -17.62
C VAL A 263 1.04 -5.43 -17.01
N ILE A 264 2.21 -5.40 -17.65
CA ILE A 264 3.45 -5.98 -17.14
C ILE A 264 4.44 -4.84 -16.84
N SER A 265 4.71 -4.60 -15.58
CA SER A 265 5.54 -3.48 -15.12
C SER A 265 6.34 -3.92 -13.87
N PRO A 266 7.36 -4.76 -14.06
CA PRO A 266 8.16 -5.30 -12.95
C PRO A 266 8.91 -4.19 -12.22
N SER A 267 9.05 -4.34 -10.90
CA SER A 267 9.88 -3.51 -10.04
C SER A 267 10.70 -4.43 -9.15
N ILE A 268 11.90 -4.79 -9.61
CA ILE A 268 12.73 -5.87 -9.08
C ILE A 268 14.08 -5.35 -8.58
N PRO A 269 14.79 -6.09 -7.72
CA PRO A 269 16.14 -5.73 -7.35
C PRO A 269 17.06 -5.60 -8.56
N HIS A 270 17.90 -4.56 -8.54
CA HIS A 270 18.89 -4.38 -9.61
C HIS A 270 19.85 -5.57 -9.77
N THR A 271 19.99 -6.38 -8.71
CA THR A 271 20.85 -7.59 -8.72
C THR A 271 20.26 -8.79 -9.44
N TRP A 272 18.98 -8.74 -9.84
CA TRP A 272 18.35 -9.83 -10.57
C TRP A 272 18.58 -9.71 -12.07
N ASP A 273 19.03 -10.81 -12.70
CA ASP A 273 19.15 -10.91 -14.17
C ASP A 273 17.79 -11.01 -14.86
N GLY A 274 16.73 -11.27 -14.10
CA GLY A 274 15.36 -11.48 -14.55
C GLY A 274 14.66 -12.58 -13.77
N PHE A 275 13.46 -12.99 -14.23
CA PHE A 275 12.69 -14.07 -13.65
C PHE A 275 11.63 -14.58 -14.62
N LYS A 276 11.06 -15.75 -14.31
CA LYS A 276 9.98 -16.34 -15.12
C LYS A 276 8.73 -16.56 -14.28
N ILE A 277 7.57 -16.37 -14.93
CA ILE A 277 6.26 -16.62 -14.34
C ILE A 277 5.45 -17.52 -15.26
N GLU A 278 4.88 -18.57 -14.70
CA GLU A 278 3.81 -19.36 -15.31
C GLU A 278 2.49 -18.98 -14.62
N LYS A 279 1.50 -18.53 -15.40
CA LYS A 279 0.26 -17.99 -14.85
C LYS A 279 -0.95 -18.40 -15.68
N ASN A 280 -1.97 -18.92 -15.02
CA ASN A 280 -3.29 -19.03 -15.64
C ASN A 280 -4.02 -17.69 -15.53
N PHE A 281 -4.41 -17.15 -16.68
CA PHE A 281 -5.10 -15.86 -16.77
C PHE A 281 -6.33 -15.99 -17.68
N ARG A 282 -7.52 -15.91 -17.12
CA ARG A 282 -8.81 -15.98 -17.84
C ARG A 282 -8.92 -17.19 -18.76
N GLY A 283 -8.52 -18.37 -18.27
CA GLY A 283 -8.55 -19.62 -19.03
C GLY A 283 -7.41 -19.84 -20.03
N LYS A 284 -6.47 -18.90 -20.11
CA LYS A 284 -5.28 -18.98 -20.94
C LYS A 284 -4.05 -19.23 -20.08
N HIS A 285 -3.07 -19.94 -20.57
CA HIS A 285 -1.79 -20.17 -19.90
C HIS A 285 -0.74 -19.20 -20.44
N LEU A 286 -0.18 -18.40 -19.56
CA LEU A 286 0.85 -17.39 -19.87
C LEU A 286 2.21 -17.89 -19.36
N SER A 287 3.22 -17.95 -20.23
CA SER A 287 4.63 -18.07 -19.87
C SER A 287 5.29 -16.72 -20.09
N ILE A 288 5.77 -16.11 -19.02
CA ILE A 288 6.29 -14.74 -19.03
C ILE A 288 7.77 -14.80 -18.62
N ASP A 289 8.66 -14.33 -19.50
CA ASP A 289 10.10 -14.26 -19.29
C ASP A 289 10.52 -12.79 -19.18
N ILE A 290 10.85 -12.36 -17.98
CA ILE A 290 11.37 -11.01 -17.68
C ILE A 290 12.89 -11.07 -17.72
N GLN A 291 13.53 -10.28 -18.57
CA GLN A 291 14.96 -10.21 -18.74
C GLN A 291 15.49 -8.84 -18.31
N ASN A 292 16.49 -8.81 -17.44
CA ASN A 292 17.06 -7.56 -16.89
C ASN A 292 18.59 -7.50 -17.11
N PRO A 293 19.07 -7.50 -18.36
CA PRO A 293 20.50 -7.48 -18.65
C PRO A 293 21.17 -6.14 -18.30
N ASP A 294 20.37 -5.07 -18.18
CA ASP A 294 20.84 -3.73 -17.86
C ASP A 294 20.83 -3.46 -16.33
N HIS A 295 20.40 -4.46 -15.52
CA HIS A 295 20.33 -4.38 -14.06
C HIS A 295 19.58 -3.14 -13.54
N VAL A 296 18.45 -2.81 -14.17
CA VAL A 296 17.56 -1.73 -13.74
C VAL A 296 16.55 -2.23 -12.71
N GLN A 297 16.03 -1.32 -11.90
CA GLN A 297 15.02 -1.67 -10.91
C GLN A 297 13.60 -1.71 -11.49
N SER A 298 13.33 -0.98 -12.57
CA SER A 298 11.99 -0.88 -13.17
C SER A 298 12.05 -0.43 -14.62
N GLY A 299 10.88 -0.45 -15.25
CA GLY A 299 10.69 -0.06 -16.65
C GLY A 299 10.63 -1.24 -17.60
N VAL A 300 10.07 -1.01 -18.79
CA VAL A 300 9.99 -1.98 -19.89
C VAL A 300 10.59 -1.35 -21.12
N LYS A 301 11.71 -1.90 -21.60
CA LYS A 301 12.41 -1.42 -22.79
C LYS A 301 11.76 -1.94 -24.07
N SER A 302 11.33 -3.18 -24.07
CA SER A 302 10.65 -3.84 -25.18
C SER A 302 9.82 -5.02 -24.68
N MET A 303 8.79 -5.38 -25.41
CA MET A 303 7.97 -6.55 -25.13
C MET A 303 7.55 -7.26 -26.40
N THR A 304 7.52 -8.59 -26.36
CA THR A 304 6.94 -9.42 -27.43
C THR A 304 5.86 -10.34 -26.86
N VAL A 305 4.83 -10.61 -27.65
CA VAL A 305 3.77 -11.57 -27.36
C VAL A 305 3.74 -12.56 -28.49
N ASN A 306 3.99 -13.85 -28.23
CA ASN A 306 4.12 -14.91 -29.22
C ASN A 306 5.11 -14.57 -30.34
N GLY A 307 6.19 -13.86 -30.03
CA GLY A 307 7.23 -13.41 -30.96
C GLY A 307 6.91 -12.13 -31.74
N GLU A 308 5.71 -11.57 -31.60
CA GLU A 308 5.34 -10.29 -32.20
C GLU A 308 5.61 -9.14 -31.22
N ALA A 309 6.26 -8.06 -31.69
CA ALA A 309 6.53 -6.88 -30.88
C ALA A 309 5.22 -6.16 -30.46
N VAL A 310 5.19 -5.73 -29.22
CA VAL A 310 4.10 -4.95 -28.63
C VAL A 310 4.65 -3.64 -28.13
N GLU A 311 3.99 -2.54 -28.44
CA GLU A 311 4.36 -1.21 -27.95
C GLU A 311 3.91 -1.03 -26.50
N GLY A 312 4.81 -0.49 -25.66
CA GLY A 312 4.57 -0.28 -24.23
C GLY A 312 4.61 -1.59 -23.43
N ASN A 313 3.82 -1.63 -22.36
CA ASN A 313 3.83 -2.69 -21.35
C ASN A 313 2.46 -3.35 -21.11
N PHE A 314 1.51 -3.17 -22.03
CA PHE A 314 0.16 -3.72 -21.94
C PHE A 314 -0.07 -4.84 -22.93
N VAL A 315 -0.50 -6.00 -22.45
CA VAL A 315 -0.89 -7.15 -23.26
C VAL A 315 -2.41 -7.25 -23.29
N CYS A 316 -3.02 -6.87 -24.42
CA CYS A 316 -4.46 -7.05 -24.65
C CYS A 316 -4.81 -8.55 -24.61
N GLU A 317 -5.92 -8.90 -23.94
CA GLU A 317 -6.43 -10.27 -23.96
C GLU A 317 -6.72 -10.77 -25.38
N CYS A 318 -7.04 -9.85 -26.29
CA CYS A 318 -7.26 -10.15 -27.72
C CYS A 318 -6.02 -10.74 -28.44
N LYS A 319 -4.80 -10.51 -27.93
CA LYS A 319 -3.54 -11.07 -28.43
C LYS A 319 -3.13 -12.38 -27.74
N MET A 320 -3.84 -12.78 -26.69
CA MET A 320 -3.54 -13.99 -25.93
C MET A 320 -4.22 -15.20 -26.56
N THR A 321 -3.47 -16.27 -26.76
CA THR A 321 -3.94 -17.60 -27.18
C THR A 321 -4.03 -18.53 -25.96
N GLU A 322 -4.46 -19.80 -26.15
CA GLU A 322 -4.49 -20.81 -25.08
C GLU A 322 -3.13 -20.98 -24.39
N GLN A 323 -2.05 -20.87 -25.17
CA GLN A 323 -0.66 -20.86 -24.72
C GLN A 323 -0.03 -19.56 -25.24
N THR A 324 0.34 -18.66 -24.34
CA THR A 324 0.88 -17.34 -24.69
C THR A 324 2.26 -17.16 -24.09
N ASN A 325 3.25 -16.89 -24.94
CA ASN A 325 4.61 -16.57 -24.51
C ASN A 325 4.83 -15.07 -24.55
N ILE A 326 5.29 -14.52 -23.46
CA ILE A 326 5.60 -13.08 -23.31
C ILE A 326 7.06 -12.95 -22.91
N VAL A 327 7.81 -12.11 -23.61
CA VAL A 327 9.20 -11.76 -23.26
C VAL A 327 9.28 -10.26 -23.08
N VAL A 328 9.87 -9.83 -21.95
CA VAL A 328 9.98 -8.43 -21.55
C VAL A 328 11.43 -8.11 -21.26
#